data_8066f1d1ea4c16e0adee7896cdf48a67
#
_entry.id   8066f1d1ea4c16e0adee7896cdf48a67
#
_cell.length_a   1.000
_cell.length_b   1.000
_cell.length_c   1.000
_cell.angle_alpha   90.00
_cell.angle_beta   90.00
_cell.angle_gamma   90.00
#
_symmetry.space_group_name_H-M   'P 1'
#
loop_
_entity.id
_entity.type
_entity.pdbx_description
1 polymer ?
#
loop_
_entity_poly.entity_id
_entity_poly.type
_entity_poly.pdbx_seq_one_letter_code
_entity_poly.pdbx_strand_id
1 'polypeptide(L)'
;MPSIESIRESLIPIFGRYNVKRAVLFGSYAKGTANEKSDIDIFVDSGLKGLKIFGLLEDVTNALDRQVDLIDSSQVEKESRVLAEIDSTGVLIYGK
;
A
#
# COMPACT_ATOMS: atom_id res chain seq x y z
N MET A 1 -14.27 -1.73 9.64
CA MET A 1 -13.31 -1.82 8.51
C MET A 1 -13.28 -0.51 7.75
N PRO A 2 -12.10 0.01 7.42
CA PRO A 2 -12.06 1.19 6.57
C PRO A 2 -12.46 0.86 5.14
N SER A 3 -13.09 1.80 4.46
CA SER A 3 -13.39 1.68 3.04
C SER A 3 -12.13 2.00 2.22
N ILE A 4 -12.14 1.63 0.94
CA ILE A 4 -11.04 1.98 0.04
C ILE A 4 -10.87 3.50 -0.04
N GLU A 5 -11.97 4.24 -0.11
CA GLU A 5 -11.92 5.70 -0.13
C GLU A 5 -11.31 6.28 1.15
N SER A 6 -11.67 5.72 2.30
CA SER A 6 -11.10 6.14 3.58
C SER A 6 -9.60 5.88 3.63
N ILE A 7 -9.17 4.72 3.16
CA ILE A 7 -7.76 4.36 3.07
C ILE A 7 -7.02 5.36 2.17
N ARG A 8 -7.57 5.63 1.00
CA ARG A 8 -6.97 6.57 0.04
C ARG A 8 -6.81 7.96 0.66
N GLU A 9 -7.88 8.50 1.24
CA GLU A 9 -7.84 9.82 1.85
C GLU A 9 -6.82 9.93 2.97
N SER A 10 -6.71 8.90 3.78
CA SER A 10 -5.74 8.89 4.90
C SER A 10 -4.30 8.86 4.43
N LEU A 11 -4.03 8.22 3.30
CA LEU A 11 -2.66 7.94 2.85
C LEU A 11 -2.11 8.94 1.85
N ILE A 12 -2.96 9.65 1.11
CA ILE A 12 -2.51 10.63 0.12
C ILE A 12 -1.52 11.65 0.72
N PRO A 13 -1.81 12.28 1.87
CA PRO A 13 -0.85 13.23 2.44
C PRO A 13 0.48 12.59 2.82
N ILE A 14 0.43 11.36 3.29
CA ILE A 14 1.64 10.63 3.70
C ILE A 14 2.51 10.32 2.49
N PHE A 15 1.91 9.77 1.44
CA PHE A 15 2.64 9.45 0.22
C PHE A 15 3.20 10.69 -0.46
N GLY A 16 2.48 11.80 -0.42
CA GLY A 16 2.98 13.07 -0.93
C GLY A 16 4.20 13.57 -0.16
N ARG A 17 4.17 13.45 1.16
CA ARG A 17 5.25 13.89 2.03
C ARG A 17 6.54 13.09 1.81
N TYR A 18 6.42 11.79 1.52
CA TYR A 18 7.56 10.93 1.24
C TYR A 18 7.96 10.89 -0.24
N ASN A 19 7.27 11.63 -1.09
CA ASN A 19 7.52 11.66 -2.54
C ASN A 19 7.42 10.27 -3.18
N VAL A 20 6.46 9.48 -2.73
CA VAL A 20 6.17 8.18 -3.31
C VAL A 20 5.66 8.37 -4.74
N LYS A 21 6.15 7.58 -5.68
CA LYS A 21 5.73 7.70 -7.08
C LYS A 21 4.36 7.09 -7.31
N ARG A 22 4.08 5.95 -6.67
CA ARG A 22 2.86 5.21 -6.90
C ARG A 22 2.58 4.29 -5.71
N ALA A 23 1.31 4.14 -5.38
CA ALA A 23 0.86 3.19 -4.36
C ALA A 23 -0.41 2.49 -4.82
N VAL A 24 -0.45 1.17 -4.65
CA VAL A 24 -1.56 0.32 -5.10
C VAL A 24 -2.00 -0.58 -3.96
N LEU A 25 -3.28 -0.55 -3.66
CA LEU A 25 -3.90 -1.48 -2.72
C LEU A 25 -4.13 -2.80 -3.43
N PHE A 26 -3.73 -3.91 -2.81
CA PHE A 26 -3.94 -5.23 -3.38
C PHE A 26 -4.40 -6.20 -2.30
N GLY A 27 -4.52 -7.48 -2.64
CA GLY A 27 -4.96 -8.49 -1.68
C GLY A 27 -6.43 -8.41 -1.36
N SER A 28 -6.81 -8.84 -0.15
CA SER A 28 -8.21 -9.01 0.22
C SER A 28 -9.03 -7.72 0.19
N TYR A 29 -8.46 -6.60 0.59
CA TYR A 29 -9.17 -5.31 0.54
C TYR A 29 -9.51 -4.91 -0.89
N ALA A 30 -8.57 -5.10 -1.82
CA ALA A 30 -8.81 -4.77 -3.22
C ALA A 30 -9.83 -5.71 -3.87
N LYS A 31 -9.85 -6.97 -3.44
CA LYS A 31 -10.77 -7.97 -3.97
C LYS A 31 -12.16 -7.92 -3.36
N GLY A 32 -12.34 -7.13 -2.31
CA GLY A 32 -13.63 -7.07 -1.61
C GLY A 32 -13.90 -8.25 -0.69
N THR A 33 -12.87 -9.03 -0.33
CA THR A 33 -13.00 -10.20 0.52
C THR A 33 -12.45 -10.01 1.93
N ALA A 34 -12.04 -8.78 2.26
CA ALA A 34 -11.45 -8.47 3.56
C ALA A 34 -12.49 -8.56 4.68
N ASN A 35 -12.00 -8.89 5.87
CA ASN A 35 -12.78 -8.82 7.10
C ASN A 35 -11.98 -8.05 8.15
N GLU A 36 -12.51 -7.97 9.38
CA GLU A 36 -11.89 -7.18 10.44
C GLU A 36 -10.49 -7.65 10.84
N LYS A 37 -10.15 -8.89 10.54
CA LYS A 37 -8.85 -9.48 10.85
C LYS A 37 -7.87 -9.41 9.68
N SER A 38 -8.32 -8.97 8.52
CA SER A 38 -7.47 -8.91 7.32
C SER A 38 -6.45 -7.79 7.44
N ASP A 39 -5.22 -8.08 7.00
CA ASP A 39 -4.19 -7.06 6.86
C ASP A 39 -4.48 -6.21 5.63
N ILE A 40 -3.98 -4.99 5.64
CA ILE A 40 -4.08 -4.10 4.48
C ILE A 40 -2.78 -4.25 3.70
N ASP A 41 -2.87 -4.74 2.45
CA ASP A 41 -1.72 -4.98 1.60
C ASP A 41 -1.53 -3.81 0.64
N ILE A 42 -0.36 -3.16 0.71
CA ILE A 42 -0.06 -2.00 -0.12
C ILE A 42 1.28 -2.18 -0.80
N PHE A 43 1.27 -2.03 -2.12
CA PHE A 43 2.48 -1.97 -2.93
C PHE A 43 2.84 -0.52 -3.17
N VAL A 44 4.10 -0.16 -2.99
CA VAL A 44 4.56 1.20 -3.26
C VAL A 44 5.80 1.18 -4.17
N ASP A 45 5.84 2.15 -5.07
CA ASP A 45 7.07 2.50 -5.78
C ASP A 45 7.55 3.79 -5.14
N SER A 46 8.33 3.65 -4.07
CA SER A 46 8.67 4.78 -3.24
C SER A 46 9.97 5.48 -3.63
N GLY A 47 10.91 4.73 -4.18
CA GLY A 47 12.25 5.26 -4.38
C GLY A 47 13.03 5.47 -3.09
N LEU A 48 12.45 5.09 -1.94
CA LEU A 48 13.10 5.25 -0.65
C LEU A 48 14.08 4.10 -0.40
N LYS A 49 15.12 4.39 0.38
CA LYS A 49 16.14 3.40 0.72
C LYS A 49 16.40 3.43 2.22
N GLY A 50 16.82 2.27 2.75
CA GLY A 50 17.24 2.15 4.13
C GLY A 50 16.12 2.44 5.11
N LEU A 51 16.43 3.19 6.14
CA LEU A 51 15.50 3.44 7.24
C LEU A 51 14.28 4.27 6.87
N LYS A 52 14.33 4.99 5.76
CA LYS A 52 13.20 5.82 5.34
C LYS A 52 11.95 5.00 5.02
N ILE A 53 12.13 3.77 4.54
CA ILE A 53 10.99 2.89 4.26
C ILE A 53 10.26 2.51 5.55
N PHE A 54 10.99 2.35 6.66
CA PHE A 54 10.39 2.06 7.95
C PHE A 54 9.58 3.25 8.48
N GLY A 55 10.04 4.46 8.24
CA GLY A 55 9.28 5.68 8.58
C GLY A 55 7.95 5.73 7.82
N LEU A 56 7.99 5.42 6.54
CA LEU A 56 6.78 5.36 5.73
C LEU A 56 5.81 4.30 6.26
N LEU A 57 6.31 3.09 6.56
CA LEU A 57 5.49 2.02 7.11
C LEU A 57 4.85 2.43 8.43
N GLU A 58 5.61 3.06 9.32
CA GLU A 58 5.10 3.51 10.61
C GLU A 58 3.97 4.53 10.43
N ASP A 59 4.18 5.53 9.58
CA ASP A 59 3.17 6.56 9.34
C ASP A 59 1.90 5.98 8.73
N VAL A 60 2.04 5.07 7.77
CA VAL A 60 0.89 4.41 7.15
C VAL A 60 0.13 3.57 8.18
N THR A 61 0.84 2.79 8.97
CA THR A 61 0.25 1.93 9.99
C THR A 61 -0.51 2.77 11.03
N ASN A 62 0.10 3.87 11.48
CA ASN A 62 -0.53 4.76 12.45
C ASN A 62 -1.76 5.46 11.88
N ALA A 63 -1.71 5.87 10.62
CA ALA A 63 -2.84 6.55 9.99
C ALA A 63 -4.06 5.63 9.83
N LEU A 64 -3.83 4.36 9.54
CA LEU A 64 -4.90 3.40 9.33
C LEU A 64 -5.31 2.66 10.62
N ASP A 65 -4.47 2.73 11.64
CA ASP A 65 -4.67 2.03 12.92
C ASP A 65 -4.97 0.54 12.70
N ARG A 66 -4.21 -0.07 11.77
CA ARG A 66 -4.36 -1.47 11.40
C ARG A 66 -3.02 -2.04 10.98
N GLN A 67 -2.95 -3.38 11.00
CA GLN A 67 -1.79 -4.10 10.48
C GLN A 67 -1.69 -3.86 8.98
N VAL A 68 -0.55 -3.34 8.55
CA VAL A 68 -0.29 -3.04 7.14
C VAL A 68 0.91 -3.85 6.66
N ASP A 69 0.74 -4.50 5.51
CA ASP A 69 1.83 -5.19 4.83
C ASP A 69 2.26 -4.30 3.66
N LEU A 70 3.35 -3.57 3.85
CA LEU A 70 3.85 -2.61 2.87
C LEU A 70 5.01 -3.22 2.09
N ILE A 71 4.85 -3.36 0.78
CA ILE A 71 5.85 -3.94 -0.09
C ILE A 71 6.33 -2.89 -1.08
N ASP A 72 7.64 -2.60 -1.07
CA ASP A 72 8.22 -1.66 -2.02
C ASP A 72 8.61 -2.36 -3.31
N SER A 73 8.58 -1.63 -4.42
CA SER A 73 8.95 -2.15 -5.73
C SER A 73 10.36 -2.75 -5.78
N SER A 74 11.27 -2.25 -4.95
CA SER A 74 12.63 -2.79 -4.87
C SER A 74 12.70 -4.20 -4.30
N GLN A 75 11.63 -4.65 -3.62
CA GLN A 75 11.56 -5.97 -3.00
C GLN A 75 10.82 -7.01 -3.85
N VAL A 76 10.33 -6.62 -5.02
CA VAL A 76 9.45 -7.45 -5.84
C VAL A 76 10.13 -7.81 -7.15
N GLU A 77 10.16 -9.11 -7.48
CA GLU A 77 10.66 -9.57 -8.76
C GLU A 77 9.62 -9.35 -9.87
N LYS A 78 10.11 -9.20 -11.12
CA LYS A 78 9.27 -8.86 -12.27
C LYS A 78 8.09 -9.80 -12.50
N GLU A 79 8.23 -11.07 -12.17
CA GLU A 79 7.19 -12.07 -12.42
C GLU A 79 6.57 -12.61 -11.15
N SER A 80 6.55 -11.78 -10.09
CA SER A 80 6.03 -12.20 -8.80
C SER A 80 4.51 -12.27 -8.82
N ARG A 81 3.97 -13.06 -7.87
CA ARG A 81 2.54 -13.12 -7.61
C ARG A 81 1.97 -11.74 -7.25
N VAL A 82 2.75 -10.94 -6.52
CA VAL A 82 2.33 -9.60 -6.09
C VAL A 82 2.02 -8.73 -7.31
N LEU A 83 2.92 -8.70 -8.31
CA LEU A 83 2.69 -7.90 -9.51
C LEU A 83 1.48 -8.41 -10.31
N ALA A 84 1.28 -9.72 -10.36
CA ALA A 84 0.11 -10.29 -11.02
C ALA A 84 -1.19 -9.87 -10.31
N GLU A 85 -1.22 -9.87 -8.98
CA GLU A 85 -2.38 -9.41 -8.24
C GLU A 85 -2.64 -7.91 -8.45
N ILE A 86 -1.58 -7.10 -8.47
CA ILE A 86 -1.70 -5.67 -8.71
C ILE A 86 -2.31 -5.40 -10.08
N ASP A 87 -1.85 -6.11 -11.10
CA ASP A 87 -2.34 -5.93 -12.46
C ASP A 87 -3.79 -6.37 -12.64
N SER A 88 -4.21 -7.42 -11.93
CA SER A 88 -5.56 -7.97 -12.12
C SER A 88 -6.60 -7.35 -11.21
N THR A 89 -6.29 -7.10 -9.94
CA THR A 89 -7.27 -6.64 -8.95
C THR A 89 -6.81 -5.45 -8.13
N GLY A 90 -5.62 -4.91 -8.39
CA GLY A 90 -5.10 -3.79 -7.63
C GLY A 90 -5.92 -2.51 -7.83
N VAL A 91 -5.98 -1.70 -6.79
CA VAL A 91 -6.66 -0.41 -6.81
C VAL A 91 -5.64 0.69 -6.57
N LEU A 92 -5.51 1.60 -7.53
CA LEU A 92 -4.56 2.71 -7.40
C LEU A 92 -5.00 3.63 -6.27
N ILE A 93 -4.10 3.86 -5.31
CA ILE A 93 -4.35 4.77 -4.20
C ILE A 93 -3.69 6.11 -4.44
N TYR A 94 -2.50 6.11 -5.01
CA TYR A 94 -1.70 7.32 -5.18
C TYR A 94 -0.85 7.23 -6.44
N GLY A 95 -0.69 8.36 -7.12
CA GLY A 95 0.14 8.45 -8.31
C GLY A 95 -0.63 8.18 -9.59
N LYS A 96 0.11 7.76 -10.58
CA LYS A 96 -0.47 7.56 -11.92
C LYS A 96 -0.40 6.13 -12.39
#